data_991360f63057368850474d07be50e546
#
_entry.id   991360f63057368850474d07be50e546
#
_cell.length_a   1.000
_cell.length_b   1.000
_cell.length_c   1.000
_cell.angle_alpha   90.00
_cell.angle_beta   90.00
_cell.angle_gamma   90.00
#
_symmetry.space_group_name_H-M   'P 1'
#
loop_
_entity.id
_entity.type
_entity.pdbx_description
1 polymer ?
#
loop_
_entity_poly.entity_id
_entity_poly.type
_entity_poly.pdbx_seq_one_letter_code
_entity_poly.pdbx_strand_id
1 'polypeptide(L)'
;MSADESVTAVAGGNLERRWSLPRVGEVLRTPEKRFAGIPDFPYPPHWTEVGGLRIAHVEAGPANADPVLLMHGEPTWSFLYRKMIPPLVASGHRVIAPDLVGFGRSDKLASARDYSYAHHVRWMCAWLEANDLRHLTLFCQDWGSLIGLRMAAAMPERFDRIVLGNGGLPTGATPLPPAFRVWRAFSRYSPWFPIGRIVKSGCAAGLGAAEIAAYDAPFPGRRYKTAARLFPSFVPASPDDPERAANEQAWTVFEQWQKPFLTLFGSRDPITRGGERVWQVRVPGAKGQPHAIIRGAGHFLQEDKGPEIAQAMSEFIRATPRAG
;
A
#
# COMPACT_ATOMS: atom_id res chain seq x y z
N MET A 1 33.10 4.30 -7.77
CA MET A 1 32.66 4.99 -6.56
C MET A 1 31.42 4.27 -6.09
N SER A 2 31.54 3.47 -5.02
CA SER A 2 30.44 2.70 -4.41
C SER A 2 29.50 3.68 -3.73
N ALA A 3 28.22 3.68 -4.12
CA ALA A 3 27.18 4.37 -3.38
C ALA A 3 27.09 3.73 -1.99
N ASP A 4 27.30 4.55 -0.97
CA ASP A 4 27.16 4.19 0.42
C ASP A 4 25.67 3.84 0.67
N GLU A 5 25.35 2.55 0.78
CA GLU A 5 24.04 2.08 1.15
C GLU A 5 23.86 2.35 2.66
N SER A 6 23.37 3.53 3.02
CA SER A 6 23.06 3.84 4.42
C SER A 6 21.86 2.99 4.88
N VAL A 7 22.17 1.85 5.49
CA VAL A 7 21.19 1.03 6.22
C VAL A 7 21.00 1.64 7.60
N THR A 8 19.84 2.19 7.88
CA THR A 8 19.50 2.66 9.23
C THR A 8 19.19 1.46 10.13
N ALA A 9 20.19 1.00 10.87
CA ALA A 9 20.01 -0.03 11.90
C ALA A 9 19.39 0.61 13.15
N VAL A 10 18.10 0.43 13.35
CA VAL A 10 17.41 0.79 14.60
C VAL A 10 17.55 -0.36 15.59
N ALA A 11 17.62 -0.05 16.90
CA ALA A 11 17.72 -1.01 18.00
C ALA A 11 16.65 -2.12 17.93
N GLY A 12 16.93 -3.19 17.17
CA GLY A 12 16.00 -4.20 16.69
C GLY A 12 15.20 -4.91 17.80
N GLY A 13 15.82 -5.19 18.93
CA GLY A 13 15.19 -6.04 19.96
C GLY A 13 13.95 -5.46 20.67
N ASN A 14 13.71 -4.14 20.59
CA ASN A 14 12.53 -3.53 21.20
C ASN A 14 11.32 -3.55 20.24
N LEU A 15 11.55 -3.29 18.95
CA LEU A 15 10.50 -3.33 17.91
C LEU A 15 9.99 -4.74 17.67
N GLU A 16 10.88 -5.72 17.66
CA GLU A 16 10.53 -7.14 17.48
C GLU A 16 9.57 -7.63 18.56
N ARG A 17 9.84 -7.27 19.84
CA ARG A 17 8.95 -7.62 20.97
C ARG A 17 7.64 -6.86 20.92
N ARG A 18 7.68 -5.55 20.68
CA ARG A 18 6.47 -4.71 20.65
C ARG A 18 5.47 -5.18 19.60
N TRP A 19 5.96 -5.50 18.40
CA TRP A 19 5.10 -5.92 17.28
C TRP A 19 4.98 -7.43 17.13
N SER A 20 5.60 -8.21 18.04
CA SER A 20 5.61 -9.69 17.96
C SER A 20 5.97 -10.17 16.56
N LEU A 21 7.11 -9.65 16.02
CA LEU A 21 7.52 -9.94 14.65
C LEU A 21 7.76 -11.45 14.47
N PRO A 22 7.30 -12.05 13.37
CA PRO A 22 7.51 -13.46 13.12
C PRO A 22 8.97 -13.75 12.80
N ARG A 23 9.44 -14.94 13.15
CA ARG A 23 10.70 -15.46 12.60
C ARG A 23 10.51 -15.67 11.11
N VAL A 24 11.47 -15.21 10.32
CA VAL A 24 11.45 -15.36 8.88
C VAL A 24 12.30 -16.55 8.44
N GLY A 25 11.84 -17.27 7.43
CA GLY A 25 12.56 -18.36 6.80
C GLY A 25 13.54 -17.87 5.72
N GLU A 26 13.62 -18.61 4.62
CA GLU A 26 14.49 -18.24 3.49
C GLU A 26 14.05 -16.93 2.82
N VAL A 27 14.99 -15.99 2.75
CA VAL A 27 14.80 -14.66 2.14
C VAL A 27 15.36 -14.64 0.73
N LEU A 28 14.57 -14.14 -0.21
CA LEU A 28 14.95 -13.90 -1.59
C LEU A 28 15.09 -12.39 -1.84
N ARG A 29 16.16 -11.99 -2.52
CA ARG A 29 16.41 -10.60 -2.93
C ARG A 29 16.41 -10.51 -4.44
N THR A 30 15.59 -9.62 -4.98
CA THR A 30 15.62 -9.35 -6.42
C THR A 30 16.93 -8.67 -6.78
N PRO A 31 17.68 -9.19 -7.78
CA PRO A 31 18.95 -8.56 -8.19
C PRO A 31 18.73 -7.11 -8.64
N GLU A 32 19.56 -6.17 -8.17
CA GLU A 32 19.41 -4.73 -8.41
C GLU A 32 19.42 -4.38 -9.92
N LYS A 33 20.16 -5.11 -10.72
CA LYS A 33 20.17 -4.97 -12.20
C LYS A 33 18.77 -5.08 -12.84
N ARG A 34 17.79 -5.67 -12.15
CA ARG A 34 16.40 -5.79 -12.63
C ARG A 34 15.66 -4.44 -12.58
N PHE A 35 16.15 -3.50 -11.79
CA PHE A 35 15.58 -2.17 -11.63
C PHE A 35 16.32 -1.11 -12.45
N ALA A 36 17.31 -1.51 -13.26
CA ALA A 36 17.97 -0.59 -14.17
C ALA A 36 17.03 -0.16 -15.30
N GLY A 37 17.01 1.15 -15.60
CA GLY A 37 16.21 1.68 -16.71
C GLY A 37 14.69 1.65 -16.52
N ILE A 38 14.21 1.60 -15.27
CA ILE A 38 12.78 1.75 -14.97
C ILE A 38 12.31 3.13 -15.44
N PRO A 39 11.26 3.23 -16.29
CA PRO A 39 10.83 4.49 -16.87
C PRO A 39 10.20 5.41 -15.81
N ASP A 40 10.47 6.70 -15.89
CA ASP A 40 9.85 7.76 -15.07
C ASP A 40 9.92 7.52 -13.54
N PHE A 41 10.94 6.76 -13.08
CA PHE A 41 11.09 6.41 -11.67
C PHE A 41 12.56 6.58 -11.21
N PRO A 42 13.08 7.82 -11.14
CA PRO A 42 14.48 8.08 -10.81
C PRO A 42 14.77 8.09 -9.30
N TYR A 43 13.93 7.44 -8.50
CA TYR A 43 14.02 7.47 -7.04
C TYR A 43 14.91 6.34 -6.54
N PRO A 44 16.04 6.64 -5.85
CA PRO A 44 16.87 5.64 -5.20
C PRO A 44 16.11 4.99 -4.03
N PRO A 45 16.33 3.70 -3.75
CA PRO A 45 15.74 3.07 -2.59
C PRO A 45 16.46 3.49 -1.30
N HIS A 46 15.68 3.72 -0.26
CA HIS A 46 16.12 3.70 1.13
C HIS A 46 15.77 2.35 1.73
N TRP A 47 16.51 1.93 2.76
CA TRP A 47 16.37 0.61 3.37
C TRP A 47 16.19 0.73 4.86
N THR A 48 15.22 -0.01 5.40
CA THR A 48 15.00 -0.16 6.84
C THR A 48 14.97 -1.64 7.15
N GLU A 49 15.77 -2.07 8.14
CA GLU A 49 15.75 -3.45 8.60
C GLU A 49 14.68 -3.64 9.68
N VAL A 50 13.82 -4.63 9.48
CA VAL A 50 12.71 -4.96 10.38
C VAL A 50 12.59 -6.48 10.49
N GLY A 51 12.88 -7.03 11.69
CA GLY A 51 12.74 -8.47 11.95
C GLY A 51 13.55 -9.35 11.00
N GLY A 52 14.75 -8.93 10.63
CA GLY A 52 15.62 -9.65 9.70
C GLY A 52 15.25 -9.48 8.21
N LEU A 53 14.31 -8.60 7.90
CA LEU A 53 13.92 -8.26 6.53
C LEU A 53 14.34 -6.83 6.19
N ARG A 54 14.87 -6.63 4.99
CA ARG A 54 15.07 -5.30 4.42
C ARG A 54 13.80 -4.84 3.71
N ILE A 55 13.23 -3.75 4.20
CA ILE A 55 12.07 -3.10 3.60
C ILE A 55 12.57 -1.85 2.87
N ALA A 56 12.33 -1.81 1.56
CA ALA A 56 12.66 -0.68 0.71
C ALA A 56 11.56 0.38 0.77
N HIS A 57 11.94 1.65 0.64
CA HIS A 57 11.03 2.72 0.31
C HIS A 57 11.72 3.74 -0.57
N VAL A 58 10.95 4.51 -1.31
CA VAL A 58 11.45 5.70 -2.00
C VAL A 58 10.95 6.94 -1.30
N GLU A 59 11.76 8.00 -1.34
CA GLU A 59 11.45 9.27 -0.73
C GLU A 59 11.74 10.42 -1.70
N ALA A 60 10.89 11.45 -1.69
CA ALA A 60 11.06 12.64 -2.51
C ALA A 60 10.43 13.86 -1.84
N GLY A 61 10.96 15.06 -2.16
CA GLY A 61 10.46 16.33 -1.63
C GLY A 61 11.22 16.82 -0.39
N PRO A 62 10.75 17.91 0.23
CA PRO A 62 11.45 18.53 1.36
C PRO A 62 11.42 17.66 2.60
N ALA A 63 12.58 17.33 3.17
CA ALA A 63 12.70 16.41 4.32
C ALA A 63 11.99 16.93 5.59
N ASN A 64 11.79 18.23 5.72
CA ASN A 64 11.14 18.87 6.86
C ASN A 64 9.62 19.08 6.71
N ALA A 65 9.04 18.69 5.57
CA ALA A 65 7.59 18.74 5.38
C ALA A 65 6.91 17.51 5.99
N ASP A 66 5.64 17.67 6.43
CA ASP A 66 4.83 16.54 6.90
C ASP A 66 4.68 15.50 5.77
N PRO A 67 4.91 14.21 6.08
CA PRO A 67 5.00 13.21 5.04
C PRO A 67 3.64 12.72 4.53
N VAL A 68 3.58 12.52 3.22
CA VAL A 68 2.52 11.78 2.51
C VAL A 68 3.01 10.35 2.32
N LEU A 69 2.39 9.40 3.02
CA LEU A 69 2.68 7.98 2.93
C LEU A 69 1.80 7.34 1.87
N LEU A 70 2.41 6.75 0.84
CA LEU A 70 1.73 6.10 -0.28
C LEU A 70 1.84 4.58 -0.18
N MET A 71 0.76 3.91 0.22
CA MET A 71 0.73 2.45 0.45
C MET A 71 0.14 1.72 -0.74
N HIS A 72 1.00 1.03 -1.50
CA HIS A 72 0.60 0.24 -2.66
C HIS A 72 -0.08 -1.09 -2.27
N GLY A 73 -0.78 -1.69 -3.25
CA GLY A 73 -1.41 -3.00 -3.10
C GLY A 73 -0.81 -4.09 -3.99
N GLU A 74 -1.54 -5.19 -4.10
CA GLU A 74 -1.16 -6.37 -4.88
C GLU A 74 -1.61 -6.21 -6.34
N PRO A 75 -0.81 -6.57 -7.35
CA PRO A 75 0.58 -7.07 -7.27
C PRO A 75 1.62 -5.98 -7.63
N THR A 76 1.40 -4.74 -7.21
CA THR A 76 2.20 -3.57 -7.55
C THR A 76 3.38 -3.37 -6.58
N TRP A 77 4.07 -2.23 -6.71
CA TRP A 77 5.14 -1.75 -5.84
C TRP A 77 5.21 -0.22 -5.93
N SER A 78 6.11 0.44 -5.23
CA SER A 78 6.20 1.92 -5.18
C SER A 78 6.22 2.61 -6.55
N PHE A 79 6.60 1.92 -7.63
CA PHE A 79 6.50 2.37 -9.02
C PHE A 79 5.08 2.82 -9.42
N LEU A 80 4.04 2.26 -8.80
CA LEU A 80 2.65 2.65 -9.01
C LEU A 80 2.44 4.16 -8.82
N TYR A 81 3.25 4.77 -7.96
CA TYR A 81 3.12 6.18 -7.56
C TYR A 81 3.95 7.15 -8.39
N ARG A 82 4.68 6.69 -9.42
CA ARG A 82 5.56 7.55 -10.22
C ARG A 82 4.87 8.78 -10.81
N LYS A 83 3.57 8.67 -11.13
CA LYS A 83 2.77 9.77 -11.68
C LYS A 83 2.20 10.70 -10.59
N MET A 84 2.19 10.26 -9.32
CA MET A 84 1.69 11.04 -8.20
C MET A 84 2.82 11.78 -7.47
N ILE A 85 4.01 11.19 -7.40
CA ILE A 85 5.16 11.76 -6.67
C ILE A 85 5.51 13.17 -7.19
N PRO A 86 5.74 13.42 -8.50
CA PRO A 86 6.14 14.73 -8.97
C PRO A 86 5.14 15.86 -8.62
N PRO A 87 3.83 15.75 -8.85
CA PRO A 87 2.90 16.81 -8.48
C PRO A 87 2.74 16.99 -6.96
N LEU A 88 2.86 15.94 -6.15
CA LEU A 88 2.88 16.07 -4.69
C LEU A 88 4.11 16.83 -4.21
N VAL A 89 5.29 16.51 -4.74
CA VAL A 89 6.55 17.22 -4.44
C VAL A 89 6.48 18.68 -4.90
N ALA A 90 5.96 18.93 -6.09
CA ALA A 90 5.75 20.29 -6.61
C ALA A 90 4.80 21.13 -5.74
N SER A 91 3.88 20.47 -5.02
CA SER A 91 2.99 21.10 -4.04
C SER A 91 3.64 21.27 -2.65
N GLY A 92 4.94 20.95 -2.50
CA GLY A 92 5.70 21.12 -1.26
C GLY A 92 5.61 19.94 -0.27
N HIS A 93 5.05 18.81 -0.66
CA HIS A 93 4.93 17.65 0.23
C HIS A 93 6.19 16.77 0.22
N ARG A 94 6.53 16.20 1.36
CA ARG A 94 7.44 15.06 1.48
C ARG A 94 6.67 13.78 1.18
N VAL A 95 7.11 13.01 0.22
CA VAL A 95 6.44 11.78 -0.22
C VAL A 95 7.29 10.58 0.15
N ILE A 96 6.66 9.57 0.75
CA ILE A 96 7.30 8.30 1.13
C ILE A 96 6.45 7.15 0.59
N ALA A 97 7.05 6.25 -0.19
CA ALA A 97 6.36 5.11 -0.76
C ALA A 97 7.14 3.81 -0.48
N PRO A 98 6.77 3.04 0.54
CA PRO A 98 7.40 1.76 0.84
C PRO A 98 6.98 0.68 -0.17
N ASP A 99 7.86 -0.29 -0.38
CA ASP A 99 7.55 -1.57 -0.99
C ASP A 99 7.18 -2.58 0.11
N LEU A 100 6.00 -3.16 0.06
CA LEU A 100 5.58 -4.20 1.01
C LEU A 100 6.51 -5.42 0.93
N VAL A 101 6.68 -6.15 2.03
CA VAL A 101 7.42 -7.42 2.05
C VAL A 101 6.85 -8.36 0.99
N GLY A 102 7.70 -8.88 0.12
CA GLY A 102 7.29 -9.71 -1.02
C GLY A 102 7.12 -8.96 -2.35
N PHE A 103 7.24 -7.62 -2.35
CA PHE A 103 7.04 -6.76 -3.52
C PHE A 103 8.23 -5.83 -3.75
N GLY A 104 8.25 -5.19 -4.91
CA GLY A 104 9.23 -4.18 -5.26
C GLY A 104 10.68 -4.61 -4.98
N ARG A 105 11.43 -3.70 -4.38
CA ARG A 105 12.80 -3.95 -3.94
C ARG A 105 12.89 -4.62 -2.57
N SER A 106 11.82 -4.61 -1.75
CA SER A 106 11.79 -5.27 -0.45
C SER A 106 12.08 -6.76 -0.53
N ASP A 107 12.61 -7.30 0.55
CA ASP A 107 12.88 -8.73 0.71
C ASP A 107 11.61 -9.56 0.49
N LYS A 108 11.76 -10.75 -0.06
CA LYS A 108 10.69 -11.69 -0.35
C LYS A 108 10.94 -12.99 0.39
N LEU A 109 9.89 -13.59 0.93
CA LEU A 109 9.98 -14.88 1.59
C LEU A 109 9.68 -16.00 0.59
N ALA A 110 10.53 -17.03 0.59
CA ALA A 110 10.38 -18.15 -0.33
C ALA A 110 9.18 -19.02 0.01
N SER A 111 8.86 -19.15 1.31
CA SER A 111 7.80 -20.00 1.82
C SER A 111 6.46 -19.25 1.95
N ALA A 112 5.39 -19.88 1.46
CA ALA A 112 4.03 -19.39 1.64
C ALA A 112 3.59 -19.31 3.12
N ARG A 113 4.18 -20.14 3.98
CA ARG A 113 3.84 -20.23 5.41
C ARG A 113 4.32 -19.03 6.21
N ASP A 114 5.31 -18.30 5.69
CA ASP A 114 5.90 -17.15 6.36
C ASP A 114 5.08 -15.87 6.15
N TYR A 115 4.09 -15.90 5.24
CA TYR A 115 3.20 -14.79 4.95
C TYR A 115 1.84 -14.94 5.64
N SER A 116 1.34 -13.86 6.18
CA SER A 116 -0.05 -13.69 6.60
C SER A 116 -0.42 -12.21 6.56
N TYR A 117 -1.70 -11.88 6.60
CA TYR A 117 -2.15 -10.50 6.70
C TYR A 117 -1.62 -9.85 7.98
N ALA A 118 -1.75 -10.52 9.13
CA ALA A 118 -1.21 -10.03 10.41
C ALA A 118 0.30 -9.75 10.34
N HIS A 119 1.08 -10.60 9.67
CA HIS A 119 2.52 -10.40 9.53
C HIS A 119 2.82 -9.11 8.77
N HIS A 120 2.12 -8.84 7.65
CA HIS A 120 2.31 -7.60 6.89
C HIS A 120 1.97 -6.36 7.70
N VAL A 121 0.90 -6.38 8.49
CA VAL A 121 0.57 -5.27 9.38
C VAL A 121 1.69 -5.04 10.41
N ARG A 122 2.19 -6.10 11.04
CA ARG A 122 3.26 -6.00 12.05
C ARG A 122 4.57 -5.47 11.47
N TRP A 123 4.99 -5.98 10.31
CA TRP A 123 6.19 -5.49 9.62
C TRP A 123 6.07 -4.00 9.26
N MET A 124 4.92 -3.59 8.74
CA MET A 124 4.74 -2.19 8.33
C MET A 124 4.55 -1.25 9.52
N CYS A 125 3.95 -1.69 10.63
CA CYS A 125 3.93 -0.94 11.88
C CYS A 125 5.35 -0.75 12.44
N ALA A 126 6.15 -1.82 12.47
CA ALA A 126 7.53 -1.75 12.93
C ALA A 126 8.40 -0.87 12.00
N TRP A 127 8.19 -0.96 10.68
CA TRP A 127 8.84 -0.10 9.70
C TRP A 127 8.50 1.38 9.92
N LEU A 128 7.22 1.69 10.14
CA LEU A 128 6.76 3.05 10.42
C LEU A 128 7.41 3.62 11.68
N GLU A 129 7.50 2.81 12.72
CA GLU A 129 8.10 3.20 13.99
C GLU A 129 9.63 3.34 13.88
N ALA A 130 10.30 2.42 13.15
CA ALA A 130 11.74 2.47 12.91
C ALA A 130 12.19 3.74 12.18
N ASN A 131 11.34 4.26 11.28
CA ASN A 131 11.59 5.51 10.57
C ASN A 131 11.04 6.75 11.32
N ASP A 132 10.50 6.57 12.53
CA ASP A 132 9.84 7.60 13.36
C ASP A 132 8.92 8.55 12.60
N LEU A 133 8.16 8.02 11.65
CA LEU A 133 7.25 8.82 10.82
C LEU A 133 6.04 9.24 11.64
N ARG A 134 5.71 10.54 11.59
CA ARG A 134 4.62 11.18 12.33
C ARG A 134 3.92 12.18 11.42
N HIS A 135 2.74 12.66 11.84
CA HIS A 135 1.97 13.68 11.11
C HIS A 135 1.63 13.26 9.67
N LEU A 136 1.38 11.97 9.50
CA LEU A 136 1.18 11.35 8.20
C LEU A 136 -0.15 11.73 7.57
N THR A 137 -0.10 12.06 6.28
CA THR A 137 -1.26 11.90 5.40
C THR A 137 -1.10 10.55 4.69
N LEU A 138 -1.94 9.59 5.03
CA LEU A 138 -1.94 8.27 4.41
C LEU A 138 -2.76 8.30 3.12
N PHE A 139 -2.18 7.90 1.99
CA PHE A 139 -2.92 7.41 0.83
C PHE A 139 -2.76 5.90 0.72
N CYS A 140 -3.87 5.19 0.63
CA CYS A 140 -3.84 3.73 0.56
C CYS A 140 -4.89 3.19 -0.43
N GLN A 141 -4.52 2.13 -1.17
CA GLN A 141 -5.34 1.50 -2.19
C GLN A 141 -5.13 -0.01 -2.16
N ASP A 142 -6.14 -0.79 -2.51
CA ASP A 142 -6.09 -2.25 -2.55
C ASP A 142 -5.55 -2.83 -1.24
N TRP A 143 -4.54 -3.72 -1.26
CA TRP A 143 -3.87 -4.24 -0.07
C TRP A 143 -3.15 -3.18 0.76
N GLY A 144 -2.71 -2.09 0.13
CA GLY A 144 -2.22 -0.93 0.86
C GLY A 144 -3.28 -0.34 1.78
N SER A 145 -4.58 -0.45 1.44
CA SER A 145 -5.67 -0.04 2.32
C SER A 145 -5.88 -1.02 3.48
N LEU A 146 -5.89 -2.32 3.23
CA LEU A 146 -6.05 -3.31 4.29
C LEU A 146 -4.94 -3.16 5.36
N ILE A 147 -3.69 -3.03 4.91
CA ILE A 147 -2.54 -2.89 5.80
C ILE A 147 -2.50 -1.48 6.41
N GLY A 148 -2.59 -0.43 5.60
CA GLY A 148 -2.46 0.96 6.03
C GLY A 148 -3.55 1.41 7.01
N LEU A 149 -4.80 0.96 6.80
CA LEU A 149 -5.88 1.26 7.74
C LEU A 149 -5.67 0.53 9.08
N ARG A 150 -5.19 -0.71 9.09
CA ARG A 150 -4.83 -1.38 10.37
C ARG A 150 -3.65 -0.70 11.06
N MET A 151 -2.65 -0.20 10.31
CA MET A 151 -1.58 0.63 10.87
C MET A 151 -2.14 1.90 11.50
N ALA A 152 -3.04 2.61 10.81
CA ALA A 152 -3.65 3.82 11.31
C ALA A 152 -4.53 3.56 12.55
N ALA A 153 -5.23 2.44 12.60
CA ALA A 153 -6.00 2.04 13.77
C ALA A 153 -5.11 1.65 14.97
N ALA A 154 -3.94 1.05 14.71
CA ALA A 154 -2.99 0.64 15.75
C ALA A 154 -2.15 1.80 16.31
N MET A 155 -1.92 2.86 15.53
CA MET A 155 -1.09 4.02 15.88
C MET A 155 -1.77 5.34 15.44
N PRO A 156 -3.00 5.61 15.90
CA PRO A 156 -3.80 6.74 15.40
C PRO A 156 -3.12 8.10 15.61
N GLU A 157 -2.26 8.21 16.61
CA GLU A 157 -1.49 9.43 16.92
C GLU A 157 -0.48 9.82 15.83
N ARG A 158 -0.06 8.87 14.99
CA ARG A 158 0.92 9.13 13.91
C ARG A 158 0.27 9.68 12.63
N PHE A 159 -1.04 9.57 12.50
CA PHE A 159 -1.76 9.93 11.29
C PHE A 159 -2.65 11.14 11.52
N ASP A 160 -2.48 12.17 10.72
CA ASP A 160 -3.31 13.38 10.76
C ASP A 160 -4.46 13.32 9.75
N ARG A 161 -4.27 12.60 8.63
CA ARG A 161 -5.25 12.48 7.55
C ARG A 161 -5.19 11.11 6.89
N ILE A 162 -6.32 10.67 6.35
CA ILE A 162 -6.40 9.47 5.52
C ILE A 162 -7.10 9.79 4.21
N VAL A 163 -6.52 9.31 3.10
CA VAL A 163 -7.13 9.30 1.77
C VAL A 163 -7.22 7.85 1.31
N LEU A 164 -8.43 7.34 1.23
CA LEU A 164 -8.69 5.98 0.78
C LEU A 164 -9.07 5.98 -0.70
N GLY A 165 -8.28 5.31 -1.53
CA GLY A 165 -8.59 5.00 -2.92
C GLY A 165 -8.96 3.52 -3.07
N ASN A 166 -9.81 3.15 -3.99
CA ASN A 166 -10.13 1.77 -4.41
C ASN A 166 -9.72 0.67 -3.42
N GLY A 167 -10.31 0.66 -2.23
CA GLY A 167 -9.88 -0.24 -1.16
C GLY A 167 -10.90 -0.31 -0.03
N GLY A 168 -10.49 -0.89 1.09
CA GLY A 168 -11.36 -1.03 2.24
C GLY A 168 -10.77 -1.90 3.34
N LEU A 169 -11.62 -2.24 4.30
CA LEU A 169 -11.28 -3.09 5.45
C LEU A 169 -12.37 -4.15 5.63
N PRO A 170 -12.39 -5.21 4.80
CA PRO A 170 -13.42 -6.24 4.85
C PRO A 170 -13.31 -7.05 6.14
N THR A 171 -14.45 -7.43 6.71
CA THR A 171 -14.54 -8.26 7.93
C THR A 171 -15.00 -9.70 7.64
N GLY A 172 -15.28 -10.01 6.36
CA GLY A 172 -15.88 -11.31 6.00
C GLY A 172 -17.38 -11.42 6.28
N ALA A 173 -18.01 -10.37 6.82
CA ALA A 173 -19.46 -10.35 7.06
C ALA A 173 -20.28 -10.24 5.76
N THR A 174 -19.70 -9.69 4.70
CA THR A 174 -20.33 -9.55 3.38
C THR A 174 -19.62 -10.49 2.39
N PRO A 175 -20.36 -11.24 1.56
CA PRO A 175 -19.77 -12.10 0.56
C PRO A 175 -18.90 -11.30 -0.43
N LEU A 176 -17.75 -11.87 -0.79
CA LEU A 176 -16.86 -11.26 -1.78
C LEU A 176 -17.53 -11.23 -3.17
N PRO A 177 -17.34 -10.13 -3.95
CA PRO A 177 -17.85 -10.04 -5.31
C PRO A 177 -17.41 -11.23 -6.18
N PRO A 178 -18.24 -11.69 -7.13
CA PRO A 178 -17.88 -12.80 -8.01
C PRO A 178 -16.57 -12.58 -8.76
N ALA A 179 -16.31 -11.38 -9.25
CA ALA A 179 -15.06 -11.02 -9.91
C ALA A 179 -13.84 -11.25 -9.00
N PHE A 180 -13.93 -10.88 -7.71
CA PHE A 180 -12.85 -11.10 -6.76
C PHE A 180 -12.66 -12.60 -6.45
N ARG A 181 -13.72 -13.38 -6.39
CA ARG A 181 -13.63 -14.85 -6.19
C ARG A 181 -12.87 -15.53 -7.34
N VAL A 182 -13.16 -15.12 -8.57
CA VAL A 182 -12.43 -15.58 -9.77
C VAL A 182 -10.96 -15.16 -9.70
N TRP A 183 -10.70 -13.91 -9.37
CA TRP A 183 -9.34 -13.40 -9.17
C TRP A 183 -8.56 -14.20 -8.11
N ARG A 184 -9.16 -14.44 -6.95
CA ARG A 184 -8.58 -15.24 -5.86
C ARG A 184 -8.22 -16.65 -6.30
N ALA A 185 -9.08 -17.33 -7.05
CA ALA A 185 -8.81 -18.65 -7.60
C ALA A 185 -7.69 -18.61 -8.64
N PHE A 186 -7.72 -17.64 -9.57
CA PHE A 186 -6.68 -17.45 -10.57
C PHE A 186 -5.31 -17.20 -9.91
N SER A 187 -5.21 -16.27 -8.98
CA SER A 187 -3.94 -15.93 -8.31
C SER A 187 -3.31 -17.15 -7.65
N ARG A 188 -4.13 -17.99 -7.01
CA ARG A 188 -3.65 -19.17 -6.28
C ARG A 188 -3.26 -20.34 -7.19
N TYR A 189 -4.04 -20.64 -8.20
CA TYR A 189 -3.94 -21.90 -8.95
C TYR A 189 -3.38 -21.76 -10.37
N SER A 190 -3.42 -20.60 -10.98
CA SER A 190 -2.91 -20.43 -12.35
C SER A 190 -1.43 -20.80 -12.45
N PRO A 191 -1.01 -21.61 -13.41
CA PRO A 191 0.41 -21.88 -13.68
C PRO A 191 1.12 -20.63 -14.22
N TRP A 192 0.38 -19.73 -14.84
CA TRP A 192 0.86 -18.51 -15.47
C TRP A 192 0.37 -17.27 -14.69
N PHE A 193 1.30 -16.44 -14.24
CA PHE A 193 1.01 -15.26 -13.42
C PHE A 193 1.89 -14.08 -13.85
N PRO A 194 1.53 -13.39 -14.96
CA PRO A 194 2.30 -12.28 -15.53
C PRO A 194 1.90 -10.97 -14.82
N ILE A 195 2.72 -10.53 -13.88
CA ILE A 195 2.41 -9.39 -13.00
C ILE A 195 2.06 -8.12 -13.80
N GLY A 196 2.94 -7.70 -14.71
CA GLY A 196 2.71 -6.46 -15.47
C GLY A 196 1.45 -6.51 -16.35
N ARG A 197 1.08 -7.69 -16.90
CA ARG A 197 -0.17 -7.85 -17.65
C ARG A 197 -1.40 -7.84 -16.75
N ILE A 198 -1.28 -8.37 -15.52
CA ILE A 198 -2.33 -8.31 -14.52
C ILE A 198 -2.60 -6.84 -14.14
N VAL A 199 -1.55 -6.08 -13.83
CA VAL A 199 -1.69 -4.65 -13.54
C VAL A 199 -2.32 -3.92 -14.72
N LYS A 200 -1.86 -4.17 -15.97
CA LYS A 200 -2.46 -3.60 -17.17
C LYS A 200 -3.96 -3.85 -17.26
N SER A 201 -4.43 -5.05 -16.93
CA SER A 201 -5.85 -5.40 -17.00
C SER A 201 -6.72 -4.64 -15.99
N GLY A 202 -6.14 -4.16 -14.90
CA GLY A 202 -6.79 -3.33 -13.89
C GLY A 202 -6.74 -1.82 -14.19
N CYS A 203 -6.00 -1.38 -15.20
CA CYS A 203 -5.90 0.00 -15.65
C CYS A 203 -6.90 0.29 -16.77
N ALA A 204 -7.68 1.35 -16.66
CA ALA A 204 -8.63 1.75 -17.70
C ALA A 204 -7.94 2.38 -18.93
N ALA A 205 -6.83 3.09 -18.73
CA ALA A 205 -6.01 3.66 -19.80
C ALA A 205 -5.03 2.63 -20.42
N GLY A 206 -4.85 1.47 -19.79
CA GLY A 206 -3.87 0.48 -20.18
C GLY A 206 -2.45 0.88 -19.81
N LEU A 207 -1.47 0.01 -20.16
CA LEU A 207 -0.03 0.22 -19.94
C LEU A 207 0.77 -0.12 -21.19
N GLY A 208 1.83 0.62 -21.44
CA GLY A 208 2.81 0.32 -22.48
C GLY A 208 3.74 -0.83 -22.10
N ALA A 209 4.60 -1.22 -23.04
CA ALA A 209 5.53 -2.33 -22.82
C ALA A 209 6.57 -2.06 -21.74
N ALA A 210 7.02 -0.81 -21.62
CA ALA A 210 8.02 -0.41 -20.63
C ALA A 210 7.46 -0.48 -19.20
N GLU A 211 6.22 0.01 -18.99
CA GLU A 211 5.56 -0.07 -17.68
C GLU A 211 5.23 -1.51 -17.30
N ILE A 212 4.78 -2.34 -18.25
CA ILE A 212 4.56 -3.77 -18.00
C ILE A 212 5.86 -4.43 -17.52
N ALA A 213 6.99 -4.16 -18.19
CA ALA A 213 8.29 -4.68 -17.81
C ALA A 213 8.74 -4.17 -16.43
N ALA A 214 8.43 -2.91 -16.08
CA ALA A 214 8.72 -2.33 -14.78
C ALA A 214 7.94 -3.02 -13.65
N TYR A 215 6.67 -3.40 -13.87
CA TYR A 215 5.91 -4.20 -12.91
C TYR A 215 6.40 -5.65 -12.80
N ASP A 216 6.98 -6.22 -13.86
CA ASP A 216 7.58 -7.55 -13.84
C ASP A 216 9.00 -7.57 -13.24
N ALA A 217 9.67 -6.40 -13.15
CA ALA A 217 11.05 -6.29 -12.69
C ALA A 217 11.32 -6.95 -11.32
N PRO A 218 10.47 -6.76 -10.27
CA PRO A 218 10.67 -7.36 -8.95
C PRO A 218 10.60 -8.88 -8.92
N PHE A 219 10.11 -9.54 -9.99
CA PHE A 219 9.69 -10.93 -9.98
C PHE A 219 10.43 -11.78 -11.05
N PRO A 220 11.75 -12.01 -10.89
CA PRO A 220 12.54 -12.74 -11.90
C PRO A 220 12.16 -14.22 -12.09
N GLY A 221 11.37 -14.78 -11.16
CA GLY A 221 10.94 -16.18 -11.21
C GLY A 221 9.75 -16.48 -10.30
N ARG A 222 9.24 -17.72 -10.38
CA ARG A 222 8.03 -18.14 -9.66
C ARG A 222 8.14 -17.95 -8.15
N ARG A 223 9.30 -18.26 -7.55
CA ARG A 223 9.53 -18.12 -6.09
C ARG A 223 9.39 -16.67 -5.60
N TYR A 224 9.71 -15.71 -6.44
CA TYR A 224 9.59 -14.28 -6.13
C TYR A 224 8.14 -13.78 -6.14
N LYS A 225 7.20 -14.54 -6.69
CA LYS A 225 5.76 -14.20 -6.80
C LYS A 225 4.92 -14.77 -5.66
N THR A 226 5.53 -15.36 -4.63
CA THR A 226 4.82 -16.04 -3.54
C THR A 226 3.81 -15.10 -2.86
N ALA A 227 4.21 -13.91 -2.43
CA ALA A 227 3.32 -12.92 -1.82
C ALA A 227 2.18 -12.52 -2.75
N ALA A 228 2.48 -12.10 -3.99
CA ALA A 228 1.50 -11.66 -4.97
C ALA A 228 0.41 -12.72 -5.23
N ARG A 229 0.78 -14.00 -5.19
CA ARG A 229 -0.19 -15.09 -5.38
C ARG A 229 -1.03 -15.39 -4.14
N LEU A 230 -0.54 -15.06 -2.95
CA LEU A 230 -1.22 -15.37 -1.69
C LEU A 230 -2.16 -14.25 -1.22
N PHE A 231 -1.84 -13.00 -1.49
CA PHE A 231 -2.57 -11.85 -0.98
C PHE A 231 -4.09 -11.92 -1.17
N PRO A 232 -4.61 -12.26 -2.38
CA PRO A 232 -6.06 -12.40 -2.54
C PRO A 232 -6.70 -13.45 -1.62
N SER A 233 -5.90 -14.44 -1.15
CA SER A 233 -6.37 -15.46 -0.22
C SER A 233 -6.43 -15.00 1.23
N PHE A 234 -5.75 -13.92 1.59
CA PHE A 234 -5.75 -13.34 2.94
C PHE A 234 -6.87 -12.32 3.16
N VAL A 235 -7.63 -11.96 2.13
CA VAL A 235 -8.80 -11.06 2.30
C VAL A 235 -9.88 -11.81 3.07
N PRO A 236 -10.35 -11.29 4.22
CA PRO A 236 -11.42 -11.90 4.98
C PRO A 236 -12.67 -12.12 4.12
N ALA A 237 -13.10 -13.37 4.03
CA ALA A 237 -14.13 -13.84 3.11
C ALA A 237 -15.30 -14.54 3.79
N SER A 238 -15.19 -14.86 5.07
CA SER A 238 -16.20 -15.53 5.87
C SER A 238 -16.19 -15.02 7.31
N PRO A 239 -17.27 -15.27 8.07
CA PRO A 239 -17.31 -14.97 9.50
C PRO A 239 -16.25 -15.68 10.34
N ASP A 240 -15.73 -16.81 9.88
CA ASP A 240 -14.72 -17.60 10.59
C ASP A 240 -13.27 -17.25 10.19
N ASP A 241 -13.10 -16.17 9.42
CA ASP A 241 -11.76 -15.73 8.99
C ASP A 241 -10.93 -15.27 10.19
N PRO A 242 -9.69 -15.75 10.37
CA PRO A 242 -8.84 -15.41 11.51
C PRO A 242 -8.54 -13.92 11.66
N GLU A 243 -8.61 -13.16 10.56
CA GLU A 243 -8.33 -11.70 10.57
C GLU A 243 -9.58 -10.86 10.83
N ARG A 244 -10.77 -11.49 10.90
CA ARG A 244 -12.04 -10.78 11.15
C ARG A 244 -11.99 -9.94 12.41
N ALA A 245 -11.66 -10.55 13.55
CA ALA A 245 -11.66 -9.86 14.84
C ALA A 245 -10.74 -8.62 14.84
N ALA A 246 -9.58 -8.73 14.22
CA ALA A 246 -8.64 -7.61 14.12
C ALA A 246 -9.13 -6.49 13.18
N ASN A 247 -9.86 -6.83 12.12
CA ASN A 247 -10.48 -5.83 11.25
C ASN A 247 -11.71 -5.17 11.92
N GLU A 248 -12.52 -5.94 12.66
CA GLU A 248 -13.62 -5.39 13.48
C GLU A 248 -13.10 -4.43 14.56
N GLN A 249 -12.01 -4.80 15.23
CA GLN A 249 -11.35 -3.91 16.18
C GLN A 249 -10.86 -2.61 15.52
N ALA A 250 -10.27 -2.69 14.33
CA ALA A 250 -9.88 -1.49 13.60
C ALA A 250 -11.09 -0.63 13.21
N TRP A 251 -12.22 -1.24 12.87
CA TRP A 251 -13.46 -0.51 12.61
C TRP A 251 -13.96 0.26 13.84
N THR A 252 -13.82 -0.26 15.08
CA THR A 252 -14.20 0.50 16.29
C THR A 252 -13.40 1.80 16.45
N VAL A 253 -12.14 1.81 15.98
CA VAL A 253 -11.33 3.03 15.93
C VAL A 253 -11.85 3.99 14.87
N PHE A 254 -12.16 3.50 13.67
CA PHE A 254 -12.64 4.35 12.57
C PHE A 254 -14.02 4.94 12.83
N GLU A 255 -14.89 4.24 13.54
CA GLU A 255 -16.20 4.77 13.97
C GLU A 255 -16.09 5.93 14.96
N GLN A 256 -14.93 6.10 15.58
CA GLN A 256 -14.60 7.21 16.45
C GLN A 256 -13.59 8.21 15.83
N TRP A 257 -13.17 7.96 14.58
CA TRP A 257 -12.12 8.73 13.91
C TRP A 257 -12.62 10.13 13.51
N GLN A 258 -12.16 11.16 14.23
CA GLN A 258 -12.55 12.56 13.99
C GLN A 258 -11.62 13.27 13.00
N LYS A 259 -10.42 12.75 12.76
CA LYS A 259 -9.45 13.36 11.84
C LYS A 259 -9.92 13.26 10.40
N PRO A 260 -9.53 14.20 9.52
CA PRO A 260 -9.98 14.24 8.12
C PRO A 260 -9.77 12.90 7.38
N PHE A 261 -10.85 12.41 6.76
CA PHE A 261 -10.87 11.15 6.02
C PHE A 261 -11.53 11.35 4.64
N LEU A 262 -10.76 11.28 3.57
CA LEU A 262 -11.20 11.46 2.19
C LEU A 262 -11.31 10.12 1.46
N THR A 263 -12.29 9.99 0.57
CA THR A 263 -12.40 8.84 -0.34
C THR A 263 -12.30 9.29 -1.79
N LEU A 264 -11.41 8.63 -2.58
CA LEU A 264 -11.21 8.85 -4.01
C LEU A 264 -11.29 7.51 -4.73
N PHE A 265 -12.43 7.21 -5.35
CA PHE A 265 -12.68 5.89 -5.95
C PHE A 265 -12.83 5.95 -7.46
N GLY A 266 -12.25 4.98 -8.17
CA GLY A 266 -12.34 4.87 -9.62
C GLY A 266 -13.74 4.46 -10.12
N SER A 267 -14.26 5.17 -11.11
CA SER A 267 -15.61 4.88 -11.66
C SER A 267 -15.69 3.54 -12.42
N ARG A 268 -14.54 2.99 -12.82
CA ARG A 268 -14.42 1.74 -13.61
C ARG A 268 -13.80 0.59 -12.83
N ASP A 269 -13.61 0.72 -11.50
CA ASP A 269 -13.12 -0.38 -10.68
C ASP A 269 -14.21 -1.45 -10.48
N PRO A 270 -14.04 -2.68 -10.98
CA PRO A 270 -15.04 -3.73 -10.82
C PRO A 270 -15.02 -4.38 -9.42
N ILE A 271 -14.00 -4.09 -8.60
CA ILE A 271 -13.73 -4.74 -7.31
C ILE A 271 -14.31 -3.92 -6.15
N THR A 272 -13.97 -2.63 -6.09
CA THR A 272 -14.23 -1.81 -4.89
C THR A 272 -15.25 -0.68 -5.10
N ARG A 273 -15.72 -0.45 -6.34
CA ARG A 273 -16.70 0.60 -6.65
C ARG A 273 -17.94 0.50 -5.78
N GLY A 274 -18.33 1.61 -5.16
CA GLY A 274 -19.45 1.69 -4.21
C GLY A 274 -19.04 1.44 -2.75
N GLY A 275 -17.83 0.94 -2.52
CA GLY A 275 -17.28 0.72 -1.19
C GLY A 275 -16.95 1.99 -0.42
N GLU A 276 -16.81 3.13 -1.13
CA GLU A 276 -16.57 4.44 -0.50
C GLU A 276 -17.70 4.85 0.45
N ARG A 277 -18.93 4.46 0.17
CA ARG A 277 -20.12 4.89 0.92
C ARG A 277 -20.08 4.45 2.37
N VAL A 278 -19.60 3.26 2.66
CA VAL A 278 -19.52 2.77 4.04
C VAL A 278 -18.59 3.64 4.89
N TRP A 279 -17.48 4.12 4.31
CA TRP A 279 -16.53 5.02 4.99
C TRP A 279 -17.12 6.41 5.20
N GLN A 280 -17.79 6.96 4.18
CA GLN A 280 -18.45 8.28 4.26
C GLN A 280 -19.54 8.33 5.31
N VAL A 281 -20.23 7.20 5.58
CA VAL A 281 -21.31 7.11 6.57
C VAL A 281 -20.79 6.78 7.97
N ARG A 282 -19.83 5.83 8.08
CA ARG A 282 -19.42 5.31 9.40
C ARG A 282 -18.28 6.10 10.05
N VAL A 283 -17.46 6.82 9.27
CA VAL A 283 -16.30 7.55 9.79
C VAL A 283 -16.65 9.02 10.01
N PRO A 284 -16.68 9.52 11.26
CA PRO A 284 -17.05 10.92 11.52
C PRO A 284 -16.17 11.94 10.81
N GLY A 285 -14.86 11.69 10.71
CA GLY A 285 -13.91 12.56 10.00
C GLY A 285 -14.07 12.61 8.48
N ALA A 286 -14.90 11.74 7.91
CA ALA A 286 -15.27 11.79 6.50
C ALA A 286 -16.38 12.82 6.22
N LYS A 287 -17.17 13.20 7.22
CA LYS A 287 -18.29 14.10 7.03
C LYS A 287 -17.82 15.47 6.51
N GLY A 288 -18.45 15.92 5.42
CA GLY A 288 -18.15 17.23 4.82
C GLY A 288 -16.85 17.30 4.01
N GLN A 289 -16.15 16.18 3.83
CA GLN A 289 -14.95 16.15 2.99
C GLN A 289 -15.30 16.12 1.50
N PRO A 290 -14.41 16.60 0.60
CA PRO A 290 -14.63 16.66 -0.83
C PRO A 290 -14.43 15.30 -1.50
N HIS A 291 -15.20 14.29 -1.10
CA HIS A 291 -15.15 12.95 -1.69
C HIS A 291 -15.39 12.99 -3.22
N ALA A 292 -14.67 12.16 -3.95
CA ALA A 292 -14.82 12.14 -5.40
C ALA A 292 -14.81 10.73 -5.99
N ILE A 293 -15.59 10.56 -7.05
CA ILE A 293 -15.49 9.43 -7.97
C ILE A 293 -14.62 9.86 -9.14
N ILE A 294 -13.44 9.28 -9.25
CA ILE A 294 -12.45 9.57 -10.30
C ILE A 294 -12.91 8.96 -11.62
N ARG A 295 -13.41 9.82 -12.50
CA ARG A 295 -13.99 9.38 -13.77
C ARG A 295 -12.94 8.77 -14.68
N GLY A 296 -13.28 7.60 -15.24
CA GLY A 296 -12.41 6.88 -16.17
C GLY A 296 -11.29 6.07 -15.52
N ALA A 297 -11.10 6.14 -14.20
CA ALA A 297 -10.10 5.34 -13.50
C ALA A 297 -10.61 3.92 -13.22
N GLY A 298 -9.75 2.94 -13.48
CA GLY A 298 -9.91 1.52 -13.13
C GLY A 298 -9.49 1.21 -11.72
N HIS A 299 -9.09 -0.05 -11.48
CA HIS A 299 -8.63 -0.49 -10.16
C HIS A 299 -7.34 0.19 -9.71
N PHE A 300 -6.35 0.29 -10.60
CA PHE A 300 -5.10 1.02 -10.35
C PHE A 300 -5.26 2.50 -10.77
N LEU A 301 -6.09 3.22 -10.01
CA LEU A 301 -6.45 4.61 -10.30
C LEU A 301 -5.23 5.54 -10.40
N GLN A 302 -4.13 5.22 -9.73
CA GLN A 302 -2.86 5.96 -9.77
C GLN A 302 -2.22 5.92 -11.17
N GLU A 303 -2.39 4.80 -11.89
CA GLU A 303 -1.94 4.67 -13.27
C GLU A 303 -2.77 5.51 -14.23
N ASP A 304 -4.07 5.49 -14.04
CA ASP A 304 -5.00 6.14 -14.93
C ASP A 304 -5.08 7.65 -14.72
N LYS A 305 -5.01 8.09 -13.43
CA LYS A 305 -5.35 9.46 -13.00
C LYS A 305 -4.42 9.98 -11.88
N GLY A 306 -3.17 9.52 -11.87
CA GLY A 306 -2.19 9.87 -10.81
C GLY A 306 -2.09 11.38 -10.53
N PRO A 307 -1.88 12.25 -11.53
CA PRO A 307 -1.81 13.70 -11.31
C PRO A 307 -3.10 14.31 -10.74
N GLU A 308 -4.27 13.87 -11.20
CA GLU A 308 -5.58 14.32 -10.71
C GLU A 308 -5.78 13.96 -9.24
N ILE A 309 -5.39 12.73 -8.84
CA ILE A 309 -5.45 12.28 -7.46
C ILE A 309 -4.47 13.07 -6.58
N ALA A 310 -3.25 13.28 -7.04
CA ALA A 310 -2.24 14.05 -6.32
C ALA A 310 -2.68 15.50 -6.08
N GLN A 311 -3.34 16.12 -7.06
CA GLN A 311 -3.92 17.45 -6.93
C GLN A 311 -5.04 17.45 -5.88
N ALA A 312 -6.00 16.53 -5.95
CA ALA A 312 -7.07 16.41 -4.97
C ALA A 312 -6.53 16.18 -3.54
N MET A 313 -5.47 15.39 -3.40
CA MET A 313 -4.79 15.21 -2.12
C MET A 313 -4.15 16.48 -1.60
N SER A 314 -3.45 17.23 -2.46
CA SER A 314 -2.79 18.50 -2.06
C SER A 314 -3.82 19.56 -1.65
N GLU A 315 -4.96 19.64 -2.34
CA GLU A 315 -6.08 20.51 -1.98
C GLU A 315 -6.69 20.09 -0.64
N PHE A 316 -6.90 18.80 -0.41
CA PHE A 316 -7.41 18.25 0.85
C PHE A 316 -6.46 18.55 2.02
N ILE A 317 -5.15 18.32 1.86
CA ILE A 317 -4.16 18.60 2.91
C ILE A 317 -4.18 20.10 3.28
N ARG A 318 -4.26 20.99 2.28
CA ARG A 318 -4.31 22.43 2.48
C ARG A 318 -5.60 22.87 3.19
N ALA A 319 -6.73 22.27 2.86
CA ALA A 319 -8.03 22.57 3.46
C ALA A 319 -8.20 22.02 4.87
N THR A 320 -7.35 21.11 5.28
CA THR A 320 -7.40 20.45 6.58
C THR A 320 -6.07 20.60 7.33
N PRO A 321 -5.64 21.82 7.71
CA PRO A 321 -4.40 22.03 8.42
C PRO A 321 -4.39 21.26 9.74
N ARG A 322 -3.20 20.87 10.19
CA ARG A 322 -3.02 20.25 11.50
C ARG A 322 -3.49 21.21 12.58
N ALA A 323 -4.28 20.72 13.54
CA ALA A 323 -4.52 21.46 14.78
C ALA A 323 -3.16 21.64 15.49
N GLY A 324 -2.82 22.87 15.81
CA GLY A 324 -1.56 23.25 16.46
C GLY A 324 -1.47 22.67 17.87
#